data_b8def8d606418bf2a25dfdb6f66f7319
#
_entry.id   b8def8d606418bf2a25dfdb6f66f7319
#
_cell.length_a   1.000
_cell.length_b   1.000
_cell.length_c   1.000
_cell.angle_alpha   90.00
_cell.angle_beta   90.00
_cell.angle_gamma   90.00
#
_symmetry.space_group_name_H-M   'P 1'
#
loop_
_entity.id
_entity.type
_entity.pdbx_description
1 polymer ?
#
loop_
_entity_poly.entity_id
_entity_poly.type
_entity_poly.pdbx_seq_one_letter_code
_entity_poly.pdbx_strand_id
1 'polypeptide(L)'
;AALITEKYTHQSGGKQEFCVSTQHYSFAVNAFVDLIQVYGSDNYDFSLRETQTYEIIDDVSRLKSEIGILYLNEFNETVLRKILKSNDLQFTELFEAKPHIFISDKNPLAQKAEVTMADLQPYPYLSFEQGEHNSFYYSEEIFSTEIRSKNIRVRDRATLFNLLIGLNGYTICSGVIDEELNGENIVAIPLAENGSMHIGYITKKHAVPSRLGSIYLDALKRYAKNS
;
A
#
# COMPACT_ATOMS: atom_id res chain seq x y z
N ALA A 1 8.70 4.72 26.68
CA ALA A 1 7.56 3.78 26.55
C ALA A 1 6.24 4.42 27.00
N ALA A 2 6.23 5.12 28.16
CA ALA A 2 5.02 5.76 28.70
C ALA A 2 4.41 6.82 27.76
N LEU A 3 5.21 7.66 27.11
CA LEU A 3 4.75 8.74 26.22
C LEU A 3 4.02 8.26 24.96
N ILE A 4 4.36 7.07 24.47
CA ILE A 4 3.69 6.50 23.26
C ILE A 4 2.31 6.01 23.68
N THR A 5 2.20 5.37 24.82
CA THR A 5 0.91 4.88 25.34
C THR A 5 -0.03 6.04 25.67
N GLU A 6 0.47 7.14 26.24
CA GLU A 6 -0.35 8.31 26.60
C GLU A 6 -0.96 9.03 25.39
N LYS A 7 -0.25 9.11 24.25
CA LYS A 7 -0.79 9.77 23.06
C LYS A 7 -2.01 9.04 22.46
N TYR A 8 -2.11 7.72 22.65
CA TYR A 8 -3.19 6.89 22.17
C TYR A 8 -4.18 6.43 23.24
N THR A 9 -3.97 6.79 24.52
CA THR A 9 -4.80 6.35 25.65
C THR A 9 -5.55 7.48 26.38
N HIS A 10 -5.52 8.73 25.90
CA HIS A 10 -6.30 9.78 26.55
C HIS A 10 -7.81 9.50 26.50
N GLN A 11 -8.26 8.73 27.48
CA GLN A 11 -9.65 8.62 27.89
C GLN A 11 -10.00 9.81 28.79
N SER A 12 -10.50 10.87 28.22
CA SER A 12 -11.31 11.84 28.96
C SER A 12 -12.22 12.57 28.00
N GLY A 13 -13.43 12.05 27.78
CA GLY A 13 -14.52 12.76 27.09
C GLY A 13 -14.31 13.17 25.64
N GLY A 14 -13.14 12.89 25.05
CA GLY A 14 -12.77 13.21 23.68
C GLY A 14 -12.99 12.05 22.71
N LYS A 15 -12.96 12.36 21.41
CA LYS A 15 -13.00 11.37 20.34
C LYS A 15 -11.76 10.46 20.41
N GLN A 16 -11.95 9.16 20.12
CA GLN A 16 -10.84 8.25 19.88
C GLN A 16 -10.15 8.61 18.58
N GLU A 17 -8.85 8.77 18.60
CA GLU A 17 -8.03 9.07 17.42
C GLU A 17 -7.23 7.84 17.02
N PHE A 18 -7.17 7.57 15.72
CA PHE A 18 -6.35 6.53 15.13
C PHE A 18 -5.96 6.89 13.71
N CYS A 19 -4.70 6.72 13.35
CA CYS A 19 -4.21 7.04 12.02
C CYS A 19 -3.33 5.91 11.47
N VAL A 20 -3.56 5.58 10.20
CA VAL A 20 -2.74 4.67 9.40
C VAL A 20 -2.26 5.41 8.16
N SER A 21 -1.00 5.25 7.80
CA SER A 21 -0.44 5.71 6.52
C SER A 21 -0.06 4.50 5.68
N THR A 22 -0.40 4.50 4.40
CA THR A 22 -0.21 3.33 3.54
C THR A 22 0.18 3.73 2.12
N GLN A 23 0.97 2.89 1.46
CA GLN A 23 0.99 2.86 0.00
C GLN A 23 -0.42 2.52 -0.52
N HIS A 24 -0.63 2.59 -1.82
CA HIS A 24 -1.98 2.48 -2.40
C HIS A 24 -2.44 1.02 -2.50
N TYR A 25 -2.96 0.49 -1.39
CA TYR A 25 -3.45 -0.89 -1.27
C TYR A 25 -4.92 -0.95 -0.89
N SER A 26 -5.75 -1.61 -1.70
CA SER A 26 -7.16 -1.81 -1.39
C SER A 26 -7.38 -2.64 -0.12
N PHE A 27 -6.55 -3.65 0.14
CA PHE A 27 -6.67 -4.45 1.36
C PHE A 27 -6.45 -3.63 2.65
N ALA A 28 -5.63 -2.58 2.59
CA ALA A 28 -5.43 -1.67 3.72
C ALA A 28 -6.70 -0.86 4.03
N VAL A 29 -7.43 -0.47 2.98
CA VAL A 29 -8.74 0.20 3.12
C VAL A 29 -9.78 -0.77 3.67
N ASN A 30 -9.85 -2.00 3.17
CA ASN A 30 -10.78 -3.02 3.66
C ASN A 30 -10.57 -3.32 5.15
N ALA A 31 -9.31 -3.47 5.57
CA ALA A 31 -8.97 -3.66 6.97
C ALA A 31 -9.41 -2.46 7.84
N PHE A 32 -9.41 -1.25 7.28
CA PHE A 32 -9.85 -0.05 7.99
C PHE A 32 -11.38 -0.01 8.11
N VAL A 33 -12.11 -0.47 7.10
CA VAL A 33 -13.57 -0.68 7.19
C VAL A 33 -13.89 -1.69 8.30
N ASP A 34 -13.19 -2.82 8.33
CA ASP A 34 -13.35 -3.85 9.36
C ASP A 34 -13.08 -3.31 10.77
N LEU A 35 -12.03 -2.48 10.92
CA LEU A 35 -11.73 -1.81 12.19
C LEU A 35 -12.92 -1.01 12.69
N ILE A 36 -13.52 -0.18 11.83
CA ILE A 36 -14.65 0.68 12.21
C ILE A 36 -15.86 -0.17 12.59
N GLN A 37 -16.15 -1.23 11.84
CA GLN A 37 -17.24 -2.14 12.12
C GLN A 37 -17.08 -2.88 13.46
N VAL A 38 -15.85 -3.34 13.77
CA VAL A 38 -15.53 -4.02 15.03
C VAL A 38 -15.52 -3.04 16.22
N TYR A 39 -15.00 -1.85 16.00
CA TYR A 39 -14.91 -0.82 17.05
C TYR A 39 -16.30 -0.40 17.54
N GLY A 40 -17.26 -0.20 16.62
CA GLY A 40 -18.67 -0.01 16.93
C GLY A 40 -19.02 1.20 17.79
N SER A 41 -18.12 2.18 17.93
CA SER A 41 -18.35 3.41 18.70
C SER A 41 -18.85 4.52 17.80
N ASP A 42 -19.71 5.39 18.35
CA ASP A 42 -20.22 6.57 17.64
C ASP A 42 -19.31 7.80 17.77
N ASN A 43 -18.19 7.69 18.50
CA ASN A 43 -17.33 8.83 18.82
C ASN A 43 -15.86 8.52 18.51
N TYR A 44 -15.46 8.78 17.27
CA TYR A 44 -14.08 8.59 16.81
C TYR A 44 -13.68 9.67 15.78
N ASP A 45 -12.36 9.82 15.62
CA ASP A 45 -11.72 10.64 14.59
C ASP A 45 -10.54 9.84 14.01
N PHE A 46 -10.82 9.04 12.99
CA PHE A 46 -9.86 8.14 12.39
C PHE A 46 -9.39 8.66 11.03
N SER A 47 -8.13 8.44 10.73
CA SER A 47 -7.52 8.84 9.46
C SER A 47 -6.85 7.65 8.78
N LEU A 48 -7.15 7.46 7.51
CA LEU A 48 -6.41 6.57 6.61
C LEU A 48 -5.79 7.42 5.50
N ARG A 49 -4.47 7.43 5.43
CA ARG A 49 -3.68 8.25 4.51
C ARG A 49 -3.01 7.35 3.48
N GLU A 50 -3.54 7.31 2.26
CA GLU A 50 -2.80 6.77 1.12
C GLU A 50 -1.83 7.83 0.63
N THR A 51 -0.53 7.58 0.72
CA THR A 51 0.48 8.62 0.46
C THR A 51 1.82 8.01 0.03
N GLN A 52 2.80 8.87 -0.17
CA GLN A 52 4.13 8.53 -0.67
C GLN A 52 4.93 7.75 0.37
N THR A 53 5.81 6.87 -0.09
CA THR A 53 6.61 5.99 0.78
C THR A 53 7.41 6.76 1.83
N TYR A 54 8.03 7.88 1.45
CA TYR A 54 8.76 8.71 2.41
C TYR A 54 7.83 9.28 3.49
N GLU A 55 6.65 9.77 3.11
CA GLU A 55 5.67 10.32 4.07
C GLU A 55 5.15 9.25 5.01
N ILE A 56 4.94 8.01 4.55
CA ILE A 56 4.56 6.90 5.41
C ILE A 56 5.59 6.68 6.50
N ILE A 57 6.87 6.64 6.14
CA ILE A 57 7.98 6.48 7.08
C ILE A 57 8.05 7.66 8.06
N ASP A 58 7.93 8.89 7.57
CA ASP A 58 7.94 10.10 8.40
C ASP A 58 6.74 10.13 9.37
N ASP A 59 5.55 9.79 8.89
CA ASP A 59 4.34 9.76 9.73
C ASP A 59 4.46 8.78 10.90
N VAL A 60 4.97 7.57 10.65
CA VAL A 60 5.16 6.58 11.72
C VAL A 60 6.32 6.99 12.64
N SER A 61 7.41 7.53 12.08
CA SER A 61 8.55 7.96 12.88
C SER A 61 8.19 9.08 13.85
N ARG A 62 7.31 9.98 13.44
CA ARG A 62 6.80 11.11 14.23
C ARG A 62 5.53 10.82 15.01
N LEU A 63 5.06 9.56 15.00
CA LEU A 63 3.83 9.17 15.69
C LEU A 63 2.57 9.92 15.21
N LYS A 64 2.56 10.40 13.97
CA LYS A 64 1.34 10.91 13.32
C LYS A 64 0.43 9.75 12.91
N SER A 65 1.04 8.63 12.50
CA SER A 65 0.37 7.36 12.26
C SER A 65 0.95 6.30 13.17
N GLU A 66 0.11 5.42 13.69
CA GLU A 66 0.56 4.29 14.51
C GLU A 66 1.17 3.19 13.65
N ILE A 67 0.60 2.97 12.48
CA ILE A 67 0.95 1.90 11.55
C ILE A 67 1.19 2.52 10.17
N GLY A 68 2.24 2.07 9.51
CA GLY A 68 2.49 2.33 8.10
C GLY A 68 2.48 1.04 7.31
N ILE A 69 2.03 1.07 6.05
CA ILE A 69 2.01 -0.11 5.17
C ILE A 69 2.81 0.19 3.92
N LEU A 70 3.78 -0.65 3.62
CA LEU A 70 4.65 -0.55 2.45
C LEU A 70 5.19 -1.91 2.06
N TYR A 71 5.89 -2.00 0.94
CA TYR A 71 6.52 -3.23 0.50
C TYR A 71 8.04 -3.12 0.42
N LEU A 72 8.69 -4.26 0.53
CA LEU A 72 10.11 -4.46 0.28
C LEU A 72 10.29 -5.46 -0.86
N ASN A 73 11.36 -5.31 -1.62
CA ASN A 73 11.83 -6.29 -2.60
C ASN A 73 13.35 -6.34 -2.62
N GLU A 74 13.92 -7.22 -3.42
CA GLU A 74 15.38 -7.36 -3.55
C GLU A 74 16.07 -6.02 -3.88
N PHE A 75 15.46 -5.18 -4.70
CA PHE A 75 16.03 -3.90 -5.11
C PHE A 75 16.04 -2.85 -3.99
N ASN A 76 14.93 -2.67 -3.27
CA ASN A 76 14.77 -1.57 -2.31
C ASN A 76 15.09 -1.94 -0.85
N GLU A 77 15.11 -3.24 -0.52
CA GLU A 77 15.14 -3.74 0.85
C GLU A 77 16.32 -3.19 1.66
N THR A 78 17.53 -3.26 1.13
CA THR A 78 18.73 -2.82 1.84
C THR A 78 18.65 -1.33 2.21
N VAL A 79 18.20 -0.50 1.28
CA VAL A 79 18.09 0.94 1.49
C VAL A 79 16.96 1.28 2.45
N LEU A 80 15.77 0.71 2.24
CA LEU A 80 14.61 0.98 3.09
C LEU A 80 14.80 0.47 4.52
N ARG A 81 15.37 -0.73 4.71
CA ARG A 81 15.67 -1.24 6.06
C ARG A 81 16.66 -0.35 6.82
N LYS A 82 17.65 0.23 6.11
CA LYS A 82 18.57 1.19 6.73
C LYS A 82 17.83 2.47 7.16
N ILE A 83 16.94 2.98 6.32
CA ILE A 83 16.11 4.15 6.65
C ILE A 83 15.18 3.86 7.82
N LEU A 84 14.49 2.71 7.82
CA LEU A 84 13.63 2.30 8.92
C LEU A 84 14.41 2.21 10.23
N LYS A 85 15.57 1.58 10.22
CA LYS A 85 16.44 1.47 11.40
C LYS A 85 16.87 2.83 11.92
N SER A 86 17.26 3.77 11.05
CA SER A 86 17.67 5.12 11.45
C SER A 86 16.53 5.97 12.02
N ASN A 87 15.28 5.60 11.76
CA ASN A 87 14.07 6.23 12.29
C ASN A 87 13.45 5.45 13.46
N ASP A 88 14.16 4.47 14.01
CA ASP A 88 13.69 3.61 15.09
C ASP A 88 12.37 2.89 14.77
N LEU A 89 12.27 2.40 13.54
CA LEU A 89 11.14 1.65 13.01
C LEU A 89 11.50 0.19 12.77
N GLN A 90 10.50 -0.68 12.80
CA GLN A 90 10.60 -2.09 12.44
C GLN A 90 9.58 -2.43 11.37
N PHE A 91 9.96 -3.33 10.47
CA PHE A 91 9.10 -3.89 9.44
C PHE A 91 8.68 -5.30 9.84
N THR A 92 7.39 -5.60 9.67
CA THR A 92 6.82 -6.93 9.86
C THR A 92 6.11 -7.34 8.57
N GLU A 93 6.53 -8.45 7.97
CA GLU A 93 5.92 -8.97 6.75
C GLU A 93 4.51 -9.50 7.03
N LEU A 94 3.57 -9.19 6.15
CA LEU A 94 2.21 -9.73 6.11
C LEU A 94 2.10 -10.88 5.12
N PHE A 95 2.55 -10.68 3.89
CA PHE A 95 2.53 -11.67 2.83
C PHE A 95 3.51 -11.33 1.71
N GLU A 96 3.84 -12.35 0.93
CA GLU A 96 4.61 -12.23 -0.29
C GLU A 96 3.68 -12.33 -1.50
N ALA A 97 3.86 -11.46 -2.49
CA ALA A 97 3.09 -11.45 -3.71
C ALA A 97 4.00 -11.52 -4.95
N LYS A 98 3.58 -12.26 -5.96
CA LYS A 98 4.20 -12.22 -7.28
C LYS A 98 3.73 -10.98 -8.05
N PRO A 99 4.55 -10.46 -8.98
CA PRO A 99 4.15 -9.32 -9.80
C PRO A 99 2.91 -9.63 -10.64
N HIS A 100 1.99 -8.68 -10.64
CA HIS A 100 0.81 -8.63 -11.50
C HIS A 100 0.73 -7.27 -12.16
N ILE A 101 -0.13 -7.16 -13.15
CA ILE A 101 -0.55 -5.86 -13.68
C ILE A 101 -2.03 -5.63 -13.39
N PHE A 102 -2.40 -4.37 -13.19
CA PHE A 102 -3.79 -3.93 -13.28
C PHE A 102 -4.02 -3.31 -14.64
N ILE A 103 -5.09 -3.73 -15.30
CA ILE A 103 -5.57 -3.21 -16.59
C ILE A 103 -7.09 -3.15 -16.59
N SER A 104 -7.66 -2.40 -17.54
CA SER A 104 -9.09 -2.47 -17.80
C SER A 104 -9.51 -3.87 -18.28
N ASP A 105 -10.68 -4.34 -17.85
CA ASP A 105 -11.32 -5.55 -18.34
C ASP A 105 -11.51 -5.56 -19.88
N LYS A 106 -11.54 -4.37 -20.49
CA LYS A 106 -11.68 -4.16 -21.96
C LYS A 106 -10.34 -4.14 -22.70
N ASN A 107 -9.21 -4.14 -21.98
CA ASN A 107 -7.90 -4.22 -22.61
C ASN A 107 -7.73 -5.59 -23.28
N PRO A 108 -7.18 -5.65 -24.51
CA PRO A 108 -6.95 -6.94 -25.19
C PRO A 108 -6.15 -7.96 -24.39
N LEU A 109 -5.26 -7.48 -23.51
CA LEU A 109 -4.44 -8.33 -22.63
C LEU A 109 -5.26 -8.98 -21.49
N ALA A 110 -6.46 -8.49 -21.19
CA ALA A 110 -7.30 -9.02 -20.11
C ALA A 110 -7.73 -10.48 -20.32
N GLN A 111 -7.66 -10.99 -21.57
CA GLN A 111 -7.97 -12.37 -21.91
C GLN A 111 -6.76 -13.32 -21.80
N LYS A 112 -5.57 -12.79 -21.53
CA LYS A 112 -4.36 -13.61 -21.34
C LYS A 112 -4.30 -14.17 -19.92
N ALA A 113 -3.81 -15.41 -19.80
CA ALA A 113 -3.51 -16.01 -18.51
C ALA A 113 -2.29 -15.37 -17.83
N GLU A 114 -1.38 -14.82 -18.63
CA GLU A 114 -0.14 -14.18 -18.20
C GLU A 114 0.32 -13.19 -19.28
N VAL A 115 0.98 -12.11 -18.88
CA VAL A 115 1.56 -11.11 -19.80
C VAL A 115 3.05 -10.98 -19.57
N THR A 116 3.77 -10.58 -20.64
CA THR A 116 5.21 -10.27 -20.58
C THR A 116 5.44 -8.77 -20.66
N MET A 117 6.64 -8.30 -20.31
CA MET A 117 7.02 -6.89 -20.48
C MET A 117 6.94 -6.45 -21.96
N ALA A 118 7.17 -7.35 -22.90
CA ALA A 118 7.02 -7.07 -24.32
C ALA A 118 5.55 -6.81 -24.73
N ASP A 119 4.61 -7.53 -24.15
CA ASP A 119 3.18 -7.29 -24.37
C ASP A 119 2.72 -5.90 -23.90
N LEU A 120 3.40 -5.33 -22.92
CA LEU A 120 3.05 -4.06 -22.27
C LEU A 120 3.58 -2.83 -23.03
N GLN A 121 4.56 -3.00 -23.91
CA GLN A 121 5.21 -1.88 -24.62
C GLN A 121 4.25 -0.93 -25.35
N PRO A 122 3.16 -1.39 -26.00
CA PRO A 122 2.23 -0.48 -26.69
C PRO A 122 1.43 0.43 -25.76
N TYR A 123 1.31 0.09 -24.47
CA TYR A 123 0.41 0.70 -23.51
C TYR A 123 1.11 1.71 -22.61
N PRO A 124 0.42 2.78 -22.15
CA PRO A 124 0.98 3.68 -21.16
C PRO A 124 1.18 2.99 -19.80
N TYR A 125 2.35 3.23 -19.22
CA TYR A 125 2.66 2.81 -17.85
C TYR A 125 2.25 3.90 -16.86
N LEU A 126 1.46 3.52 -15.85
CA LEU A 126 1.04 4.41 -14.77
C LEU A 126 1.72 4.02 -13.47
N SER A 127 2.21 5.02 -12.76
CA SER A 127 2.85 4.84 -11.45
C SER A 127 2.46 5.96 -10.49
N PHE A 128 2.58 5.69 -9.21
CA PHE A 128 2.40 6.73 -8.19
C PHE A 128 3.66 7.58 -8.05
N GLU A 129 3.50 8.90 -8.11
CA GLU A 129 4.62 9.81 -7.92
C GLU A 129 5.10 9.81 -6.46
N GLN A 130 6.41 10.03 -6.26
CA GLN A 130 7.03 10.04 -4.93
C GLN A 130 7.48 11.46 -4.54
N GLY A 131 6.97 12.51 -5.20
CA GLY A 131 7.25 13.90 -4.88
C GLY A 131 8.74 14.24 -4.94
N GLU A 132 9.23 14.96 -3.94
CA GLU A 132 10.64 15.35 -3.85
C GLU A 132 11.58 14.16 -3.59
N HIS A 133 11.06 13.07 -3.02
CA HIS A 133 11.78 11.83 -2.75
C HIS A 133 11.55 10.81 -3.87
N ASN A 134 11.88 11.20 -5.11
CA ASN A 134 11.58 10.43 -6.32
C ASN A 134 12.64 9.38 -6.70
N SER A 135 13.46 8.97 -5.77
CA SER A 135 14.35 7.82 -5.96
C SER A 135 13.54 6.54 -6.21
N PHE A 136 14.03 5.68 -7.11
CA PHE A 136 13.40 4.39 -7.39
C PHE A 136 13.26 3.48 -6.17
N TYR A 137 14.06 3.68 -5.12
CA TYR A 137 13.93 2.96 -3.85
C TYR A 137 12.60 3.25 -3.12
N TYR A 138 11.99 4.40 -3.37
CA TYR A 138 10.70 4.79 -2.80
C TYR A 138 9.50 4.44 -3.69
N SER A 139 9.72 3.93 -4.91
CA SER A 139 8.64 3.54 -5.82
C SER A 139 7.74 2.47 -5.19
N GLU A 140 6.43 2.57 -5.45
CA GLU A 140 5.46 1.57 -5.01
C GLU A 140 5.37 0.39 -5.96
N GLU A 141 5.85 0.54 -7.19
CA GLU A 141 5.81 -0.47 -8.23
C GLU A 141 7.15 -1.21 -8.32
N ILE A 142 7.09 -2.52 -8.34
CA ILE A 142 8.25 -3.35 -8.69
C ILE A 142 8.65 -3.11 -10.17
N PHE A 143 9.91 -3.29 -10.51
CA PHE A 143 10.47 -3.00 -11.84
C PHE A 143 10.37 -1.53 -12.27
N SER A 144 10.38 -0.62 -11.31
CA SER A 144 10.29 0.83 -11.57
C SER A 144 11.50 1.41 -12.32
N THR A 145 12.64 0.72 -12.32
CA THR A 145 13.86 1.12 -13.04
C THR A 145 13.84 0.81 -14.53
N GLU A 146 12.87 0.01 -15.00
CA GLU A 146 12.73 -0.33 -16.42
C GLU A 146 12.40 0.91 -17.26
N ILE A 147 13.06 1.03 -18.41
CA ILE A 147 12.86 2.15 -19.35
C ILE A 147 11.57 1.92 -20.13
N ARG A 148 10.68 2.90 -20.07
CA ARG A 148 9.40 2.89 -20.78
C ARG A 148 9.22 4.19 -21.55
N SER A 149 8.67 4.10 -22.77
CA SER A 149 8.46 5.27 -23.63
C SER A 149 7.24 6.12 -23.25
N LYS A 150 6.25 5.51 -22.56
CA LYS A 150 4.99 6.15 -22.19
C LYS A 150 4.79 6.03 -20.68
N ASN A 151 5.09 7.10 -19.95
CA ASN A 151 4.97 7.13 -18.48
C ASN A 151 3.98 8.22 -18.06
N ILE A 152 3.06 7.86 -17.18
CA ILE A 152 2.13 8.79 -16.52
C ILE A 152 2.26 8.58 -15.01
N ARG A 153 2.46 9.68 -14.28
CA ARG A 153 2.52 9.66 -12.82
C ARG A 153 1.25 10.24 -12.24
N VAL A 154 0.74 9.61 -11.21
CA VAL A 154 -0.51 10.00 -10.53
C VAL A 154 -0.30 10.02 -9.02
N ARG A 155 -1.25 10.60 -8.29
CA ARG A 155 -1.20 10.69 -6.82
C ARG A 155 -2.19 9.79 -6.10
N ASP A 156 -3.29 9.42 -6.75
CA ASP A 156 -4.39 8.71 -6.12
C ASP A 156 -4.91 7.56 -6.98
N ARG A 157 -5.55 6.58 -6.33
CA ARG A 157 -6.07 5.38 -7.01
C ARG A 157 -7.24 5.66 -7.94
N ALA A 158 -8.09 6.61 -7.63
CA ALA A 158 -9.24 6.93 -8.50
C ALA A 158 -8.74 7.47 -9.84
N THR A 159 -7.79 8.38 -9.83
CA THR A 159 -7.14 8.89 -11.05
C THR A 159 -6.42 7.76 -11.79
N LEU A 160 -5.67 6.91 -11.08
CA LEU A 160 -5.00 5.76 -11.69
C LEU A 160 -6.00 4.87 -12.43
N PHE A 161 -7.07 4.44 -11.78
CA PHE A 161 -8.07 3.54 -12.36
C PHE A 161 -8.80 4.16 -13.55
N ASN A 162 -9.15 5.44 -13.47
CA ASN A 162 -9.76 6.15 -14.58
C ASN A 162 -8.84 6.20 -15.80
N LEU A 163 -7.54 6.39 -15.62
CA LEU A 163 -6.56 6.39 -16.71
C LEU A 163 -6.27 4.97 -17.23
N LEU A 164 -6.28 3.95 -16.39
CA LEU A 164 -6.21 2.55 -16.85
C LEU A 164 -7.35 2.23 -17.80
N ILE A 165 -8.58 2.67 -17.48
CA ILE A 165 -9.76 2.46 -18.32
C ILE A 165 -9.71 3.37 -19.56
N GLY A 166 -9.48 4.66 -19.37
CA GLY A 166 -9.60 5.66 -20.46
C GLY A 166 -8.48 5.60 -21.50
N LEU A 167 -7.29 5.12 -21.12
CA LEU A 167 -6.11 5.08 -21.97
C LEU A 167 -5.63 3.65 -22.30
N ASN A 168 -6.32 2.62 -21.83
CA ASN A 168 -5.81 1.25 -21.86
C ASN A 168 -4.40 1.13 -21.24
N GLY A 169 -4.13 1.91 -20.19
CA GLY A 169 -2.86 1.87 -19.50
C GLY A 169 -2.73 0.64 -18.61
N TYR A 170 -1.54 0.46 -18.02
CA TYR A 170 -1.28 -0.56 -17.02
C TYR A 170 -0.45 0.00 -15.86
N THR A 171 -0.56 -0.65 -14.72
CA THR A 171 0.37 -0.48 -13.61
C THR A 171 0.83 -1.84 -13.11
N ILE A 172 2.00 -1.91 -12.47
CA ILE A 172 2.54 -3.15 -11.89
C ILE A 172 2.27 -3.15 -10.39
N CYS A 173 1.74 -4.24 -9.86
CA CYS A 173 1.22 -4.33 -8.51
C CYS A 173 1.31 -5.76 -7.94
N SER A 174 0.79 -5.95 -6.73
CA SER A 174 0.69 -7.24 -6.07
C SER A 174 -0.42 -8.15 -6.61
N GLY A 175 -1.33 -7.61 -7.41
CA GLY A 175 -2.50 -8.32 -7.90
C GLY A 175 -3.66 -8.42 -6.92
N VAL A 176 -3.51 -7.94 -5.69
CA VAL A 176 -4.57 -7.95 -4.69
C VAL A 176 -5.53 -6.80 -4.94
N ILE A 177 -6.74 -7.11 -5.35
CA ILE A 177 -7.82 -6.15 -5.58
C ILE A 177 -9.12 -6.70 -4.96
N ASP A 178 -9.92 -5.82 -4.44
CA ASP A 178 -11.26 -6.13 -3.94
C ASP A 178 -12.30 -5.59 -4.94
N GLU A 179 -13.02 -6.51 -5.59
CA GLU A 179 -14.02 -6.17 -6.60
C GLU A 179 -15.25 -5.47 -5.98
N GLU A 180 -15.61 -5.79 -4.75
CA GLU A 180 -16.75 -5.15 -4.06
C GLU A 180 -16.50 -3.65 -3.84
N LEU A 181 -15.24 -3.26 -3.55
CA LEU A 181 -14.88 -1.87 -3.32
C LEU A 181 -14.38 -1.14 -4.59
N ASN A 182 -13.79 -1.85 -5.55
CA ASN A 182 -13.15 -1.23 -6.72
C ASN A 182 -13.91 -1.47 -8.04
N GLY A 183 -14.96 -2.29 -8.03
CA GLY A 183 -15.74 -2.65 -9.21
C GLY A 183 -15.04 -3.68 -10.11
N GLU A 184 -15.77 -4.17 -11.09
CA GLU A 184 -15.34 -5.25 -12.00
C GLU A 184 -14.54 -4.75 -13.23
N ASN A 185 -14.33 -3.43 -13.38
CA ASN A 185 -13.73 -2.84 -14.56
C ASN A 185 -12.19 -2.93 -14.61
N ILE A 186 -11.56 -3.30 -13.51
CA ILE A 186 -10.12 -3.51 -13.40
C ILE A 186 -9.86 -4.96 -13.07
N VAL A 187 -8.95 -5.56 -13.82
CA VAL A 187 -8.53 -6.96 -13.63
C VAL A 187 -7.05 -7.05 -13.35
N ALA A 188 -6.67 -8.05 -12.56
CA ALA A 188 -5.29 -8.37 -12.26
C ALA A 188 -4.84 -9.54 -13.14
N ILE A 189 -3.75 -9.37 -13.89
CA ILE A 189 -3.15 -10.42 -14.72
C ILE A 189 -1.72 -10.69 -14.24
N PRO A 190 -1.30 -11.94 -14.04
CA PRO A 190 0.07 -12.27 -13.71
C PRO A 190 1.07 -11.70 -14.72
N LEU A 191 2.17 -11.15 -14.24
CA LEU A 191 3.31 -10.70 -15.04
C LEU A 191 4.38 -11.79 -15.07
N ALA A 192 4.79 -12.21 -16.26
CA ALA A 192 5.80 -13.25 -16.49
C ALA A 192 7.23 -12.74 -16.23
N GLU A 193 7.47 -12.24 -15.03
CA GLU A 193 8.78 -11.75 -14.60
C GLU A 193 9.13 -12.33 -13.23
N ASN A 194 10.41 -12.65 -13.05
CA ASN A 194 10.92 -13.09 -11.77
C ASN A 194 11.01 -11.90 -10.81
N GLY A 195 10.29 -11.98 -9.72
CA GLY A 195 10.28 -10.94 -8.70
C GLY A 195 9.33 -11.29 -7.58
N SER A 196 9.50 -10.64 -6.45
CA SER A 196 8.69 -10.85 -5.27
C SER A 196 8.50 -9.54 -4.53
N MET A 197 7.28 -9.30 -4.11
CA MET A 197 6.90 -8.16 -3.28
C MET A 197 6.59 -8.67 -1.87
N HIS A 198 7.39 -8.26 -0.88
CA HIS A 198 7.15 -8.54 0.53
C HIS A 198 6.35 -7.38 1.12
N ILE A 199 5.04 -7.53 1.19
CA ILE A 199 4.15 -6.49 1.69
C ILE A 199 4.01 -6.67 3.19
N GLY A 200 4.17 -5.56 3.91
CA GLY A 200 4.14 -5.58 5.35
C GLY A 200 3.80 -4.24 5.97
N TYR A 201 3.92 -4.17 7.27
CA TYR A 201 3.67 -2.95 8.01
C TYR A 201 4.89 -2.52 8.83
N ILE A 202 4.98 -1.23 9.08
CA ILE A 202 5.98 -0.61 9.94
C ILE A 202 5.33 -0.01 11.16
N THR A 203 6.04 -0.11 12.29
CA THR A 203 5.67 0.48 13.58
C THR A 203 6.93 1.01 14.25
N LYS A 204 6.77 1.84 15.28
CA LYS A 204 7.89 2.15 16.18
C LYS A 204 8.45 0.87 16.79
N LYS A 205 9.77 0.77 16.80
CA LYS A 205 10.48 -0.35 17.41
C LYS A 205 10.12 -0.47 18.89
N HIS A 206 9.83 -1.69 19.34
CA HIS A 206 9.41 -1.97 20.73
C HIS A 206 8.09 -1.31 21.16
N ALA A 207 7.32 -0.70 20.25
CA ALA A 207 6.00 -0.21 20.59
C ALA A 207 5.01 -1.38 20.71
N VAL A 208 4.16 -1.30 21.72
CA VAL A 208 3.01 -2.20 21.85
C VAL A 208 1.85 -1.55 21.09
N PRO A 209 1.18 -2.27 20.17
CA PRO A 209 0.02 -1.73 19.47
C PRO A 209 -1.06 -1.27 20.46
N SER A 210 -1.71 -0.15 20.17
CA SER A 210 -2.93 0.25 20.87
C SER A 210 -4.04 -0.80 20.65
N ARG A 211 -5.16 -0.66 21.38
CA ARG A 211 -6.35 -1.51 21.12
C ARG A 211 -6.81 -1.40 19.67
N LEU A 212 -6.87 -0.18 19.12
CA LEU A 212 -7.26 0.06 17.72
C LEU A 212 -6.23 -0.50 16.74
N GLY A 213 -4.94 -0.28 17.03
CA GLY A 213 -3.83 -0.85 16.26
C GLY A 213 -3.90 -2.38 16.21
N SER A 214 -4.19 -3.04 17.33
CA SER A 214 -4.35 -4.51 17.39
C SER A 214 -5.53 -4.99 16.54
N ILE A 215 -6.68 -4.33 16.62
CA ILE A 215 -7.86 -4.67 15.78
C ILE A 215 -7.52 -4.50 14.29
N TYR A 216 -6.85 -3.41 13.94
CA TYR A 216 -6.44 -3.15 12.56
C TYR A 216 -5.42 -4.19 12.04
N LEU A 217 -4.41 -4.53 12.84
CA LEU A 217 -3.43 -5.55 12.47
C LEU A 217 -4.07 -6.94 12.29
N ASP A 218 -5.04 -7.29 13.14
CA ASP A 218 -5.77 -8.54 12.98
C ASP A 218 -6.61 -8.56 11.69
N ALA A 219 -7.20 -7.42 11.32
CA ALA A 219 -7.88 -7.27 10.04
C ALA A 219 -6.91 -7.43 8.86
N LEU A 220 -5.76 -6.76 8.87
CA LEU A 220 -4.72 -6.90 7.83
C LEU A 220 -4.27 -8.34 7.66
N LYS A 221 -4.06 -9.08 8.74
CA LYS A 221 -3.64 -10.49 8.71
C LYS A 221 -4.68 -11.41 8.09
N ARG A 222 -5.98 -11.07 8.20
CA ARG A 222 -7.04 -11.84 7.52
C ARG A 222 -6.94 -11.71 6.00
N TYR A 223 -6.69 -10.51 5.49
CA TYR A 223 -6.50 -10.28 4.05
C TYR A 223 -5.22 -10.94 3.54
N ALA A 224 -4.15 -10.95 4.33
CA ALA A 224 -2.89 -11.60 3.98
C ALA A 224 -2.99 -13.12 3.80
N LYS A 225 -3.93 -13.80 4.47
CA LYS A 225 -4.15 -15.25 4.33
C LYS A 225 -4.92 -15.64 3.07
N ASN A 226 -5.60 -14.68 2.45
CA ASN A 226 -6.44 -14.88 1.27
C ASN A 226 -5.77 -14.39 -0.03
N SER A 227 -4.50 -13.99 0.06
CA SER A 227 -3.71 -13.42 -1.04
C SER A 227 -2.84 -14.44 -1.75
#